data_820f644ac628c6e5ce1d411dec57417e
#
_entry.id   820f644ac628c6e5ce1d411dec57417e
#
_cell.length_a   1.000
_cell.length_b   1.000
_cell.length_c   1.000
_cell.angle_alpha   90.00
_cell.angle_beta   90.00
_cell.angle_gamma   90.00
#
_symmetry.space_group_name_H-M   'P 1'
#
loop_
_entity.id
_entity.type
_entity.pdbx_description
1 polymer ?
#
loop_
_entity_poly.entity_id
_entity_poly.type
_entity_poly.pdbx_seq_one_letter_code
_entity_poly.pdbx_strand_id
1 'polypeptide(L)'
;MTLLSHADYERIAANLSYPTEAFIGGTFAPALSGETMPTVNPATGKEIALVASCGREDVDKAVAAARKAFESGAWSRMHPSERKKILMRFIGLIEKHQVELAVLESLDSGKPVRECLLTDLPETIECLEWHAECADKQYGGISPSGDGRLGLIVREPAGVVACVLPWNFPLMMVGWKLGPALAEGNSVILKPASVTSLSTLKLAEFAAEAGIPEGVFNVITGPGSSVGEALGLHPGVDVVSFTGSTEVGRRFLEYAARSNLKRIVLELGGKSPFVVLDDVADYAAVAAQAAAAAFWNMGENCTANSRIIVPRKHKDAFTEALLAELENWRIGDPLDPENNLGSIVSEGQFRTIMGYIEKGKAEGGHVLTGGAPLAIGSGLFIPPTIFDGVTPDMTIVREEIFGPVTAILPADSDEEAVGLANATAYGLQATLFTEDVTKAHKYARALKAGTVSVNCFSEGDNTTPFGGYKLS
;
A
#
# COMPACT_ATOMS: atom_id res chain seq x y z
N MET A 1 -6.80 17.44 11.26
CA MET A 1 -7.58 16.88 12.40
C MET A 1 -6.76 16.98 13.68
N THR A 2 -7.37 17.14 14.86
CA THR A 2 -6.64 17.13 16.14
C THR A 2 -6.60 15.70 16.66
N LEU A 3 -5.40 15.21 17.00
CA LEU A 3 -5.22 13.89 17.61
C LEU A 3 -5.86 13.85 19.01
N LEU A 4 -6.47 12.72 19.34
CA LEU A 4 -7.01 12.45 20.66
C LEU A 4 -5.89 11.98 21.61
N SER A 5 -6.21 11.85 22.90
CA SER A 5 -5.28 11.27 23.87
C SER A 5 -5.18 9.74 23.70
N HIS A 6 -4.09 9.14 24.17
CA HIS A 6 -3.92 7.67 24.21
C HIS A 6 -5.11 6.99 24.89
N ALA A 7 -5.53 7.48 26.05
CA ALA A 7 -6.69 6.93 26.79
C ALA A 7 -8.01 7.03 26.02
N ASP A 8 -8.18 8.05 25.17
CA ASP A 8 -9.37 8.15 24.32
C ASP A 8 -9.34 7.09 23.22
N TYR A 9 -8.19 6.84 22.59
CA TYR A 9 -8.03 5.79 21.58
C TYR A 9 -8.22 4.40 22.17
N GLU A 10 -7.67 4.12 23.37
CA GLU A 10 -7.92 2.86 24.09
C GLU A 10 -9.43 2.66 24.38
N ARG A 11 -10.12 3.74 24.80
CA ARG A 11 -11.56 3.68 25.05
C ARG A 11 -12.34 3.40 23.77
N ILE A 12 -11.95 4.00 22.63
CA ILE A 12 -12.55 3.72 21.33
C ILE A 12 -12.29 2.26 20.96
N ALA A 13 -11.05 1.80 21.03
CA ALA A 13 -10.67 0.42 20.73
C ALA A 13 -11.49 -0.63 21.52
N ALA A 14 -11.72 -0.36 22.81
CA ALA A 14 -12.50 -1.24 23.68
C ALA A 14 -14.01 -1.29 23.34
N ASN A 15 -14.53 -0.33 22.56
CA ASN A 15 -15.94 -0.22 22.21
C ASN A 15 -16.20 -0.35 20.70
N LEU A 16 -15.18 -0.71 19.90
CA LEU A 16 -15.36 -0.91 18.46
C LEU A 16 -16.35 -2.04 18.16
N SER A 17 -17.17 -1.78 17.15
CA SER A 17 -18.03 -2.80 16.54
C SER A 17 -17.66 -2.93 15.07
N TYR A 18 -17.36 -4.13 14.64
CA TYR A 18 -16.95 -4.46 13.28
C TYR A 18 -17.42 -5.85 12.86
N PRO A 19 -17.73 -6.05 11.56
CA PRO A 19 -18.08 -7.36 11.04
C PRO A 19 -16.85 -8.26 10.95
N THR A 20 -17.09 -9.56 11.08
CA THR A 20 -16.05 -10.60 10.96
C THR A 20 -16.37 -11.63 9.89
N GLU A 21 -17.54 -11.51 9.27
CA GLU A 21 -18.02 -12.38 8.21
C GLU A 21 -17.72 -11.81 6.82
N ALA A 22 -17.69 -12.66 5.80
CA ALA A 22 -17.59 -12.22 4.42
C ALA A 22 -18.85 -11.46 3.98
N PHE A 23 -18.68 -10.41 3.17
CA PHE A 23 -19.79 -9.65 2.60
C PHE A 23 -19.99 -10.02 1.14
N ILE A 24 -21.04 -10.74 0.83
CA ILE A 24 -21.31 -11.27 -0.52
C ILE A 24 -22.76 -11.01 -0.90
N GLY A 25 -22.97 -10.34 -2.04
CA GLY A 25 -24.31 -10.11 -2.56
C GLY A 25 -25.17 -9.19 -1.70
N GLY A 26 -24.56 -8.29 -0.92
CA GLY A 26 -25.24 -7.32 -0.07
C GLY A 26 -25.46 -7.78 1.37
N THR A 27 -24.97 -8.95 1.77
CA THR A 27 -25.16 -9.50 3.13
C THR A 27 -23.86 -10.06 3.70
N PHE A 28 -23.70 -9.94 5.02
CA PHE A 28 -22.66 -10.65 5.75
C PHE A 28 -23.09 -12.12 5.99
N ALA A 29 -22.13 -13.02 5.82
CA ALA A 29 -22.32 -14.46 6.05
C ALA A 29 -20.98 -15.11 6.43
N PRO A 30 -21.00 -16.18 7.23
CA PRO A 30 -19.82 -16.98 7.50
C PRO A 30 -19.29 -17.63 6.21
N ALA A 31 -18.04 -18.06 6.21
CA ALA A 31 -17.50 -18.90 5.15
C ALA A 31 -18.37 -20.17 4.99
N LEU A 32 -18.56 -20.66 3.76
CA LEU A 32 -19.37 -21.85 3.48
C LEU A 32 -18.85 -23.10 4.21
N SER A 33 -17.55 -23.16 4.46
CA SER A 33 -16.91 -24.22 5.27
C SER A 33 -17.18 -24.07 6.77
N GLY A 34 -17.61 -22.90 7.24
CA GLY A 34 -17.68 -22.52 8.65
C GLY A 34 -16.31 -22.25 9.28
N GLU A 35 -15.23 -22.29 8.51
CA GLU A 35 -13.88 -22.02 9.02
C GLU A 35 -13.67 -20.54 9.32
N THR A 36 -12.87 -20.27 10.35
CA THR A 36 -12.43 -18.93 10.72
C THR A 36 -10.91 -18.89 10.85
N MET A 37 -10.36 -17.69 10.78
CA MET A 37 -8.94 -17.42 11.04
C MET A 37 -8.81 -16.25 12.01
N PRO A 38 -7.82 -16.28 12.93
CA PRO A 38 -7.61 -15.19 13.87
C PRO A 38 -6.99 -13.98 13.16
N THR A 39 -7.44 -12.78 13.53
CA THR A 39 -6.67 -11.56 13.37
C THR A 39 -6.10 -11.16 14.71
N VAL A 40 -4.83 -10.73 14.72
CA VAL A 40 -4.03 -10.56 15.95
C VAL A 40 -3.44 -9.16 15.96
N ASN A 41 -3.57 -8.48 17.09
CA ASN A 41 -2.89 -7.20 17.30
C ASN A 41 -1.38 -7.45 17.44
N PRO A 42 -0.53 -7.02 16.49
CA PRO A 42 0.89 -7.32 16.50
C PRO A 42 1.67 -6.57 17.58
N ALA A 43 1.11 -5.49 18.14
CA ALA A 43 1.72 -4.76 19.26
C ALA A 43 1.55 -5.48 20.60
N THR A 44 0.60 -6.40 20.72
CA THR A 44 0.30 -7.09 21.99
C THR A 44 0.33 -8.61 21.87
N GLY A 45 0.30 -9.16 20.64
CA GLY A 45 0.17 -10.59 20.38
C GLY A 45 -1.21 -11.16 20.74
N LYS A 46 -2.20 -10.31 21.05
CA LYS A 46 -3.54 -10.76 21.44
C LYS A 46 -4.45 -10.89 20.21
N GLU A 47 -5.28 -11.92 20.20
CA GLU A 47 -6.35 -12.05 19.23
C GLU A 47 -7.35 -10.90 19.36
N ILE A 48 -7.69 -10.26 18.23
CA ILE A 48 -8.70 -9.21 18.14
C ILE A 48 -10.05 -9.85 17.84
N ALA A 49 -10.09 -10.73 16.82
CA ALA A 49 -11.29 -11.37 16.34
C ALA A 49 -10.98 -12.67 15.58
N LEU A 50 -12.00 -13.48 15.39
CA LEU A 50 -12.03 -14.59 14.43
C LEU A 50 -12.81 -14.12 13.20
N VAL A 51 -12.16 -14.00 12.04
CA VAL A 51 -12.80 -13.62 10.78
C VAL A 51 -13.07 -14.84 9.91
N ALA A 52 -14.06 -14.76 9.04
CA ALA A 52 -14.39 -15.84 8.12
C ALA A 52 -13.16 -16.23 7.28
N SER A 53 -12.86 -17.52 7.18
CA SER A 53 -11.81 -18.08 6.33
C SER A 53 -12.45 -18.67 5.07
N CYS A 54 -12.70 -17.82 4.07
CA CYS A 54 -13.32 -18.19 2.81
C CYS A 54 -12.47 -19.17 2.00
N GLY A 55 -13.13 -20.00 1.23
CA GLY A 55 -12.54 -20.94 0.29
C GLY A 55 -12.96 -20.68 -1.16
N ARG A 56 -12.69 -21.66 -2.02
CA ARG A 56 -13.02 -21.60 -3.45
C ARG A 56 -14.52 -21.42 -3.71
N GLU A 57 -15.36 -22.10 -2.95
CA GLU A 57 -16.82 -22.04 -3.11
C GLU A 57 -17.37 -20.65 -2.76
N ASP A 58 -16.77 -19.96 -1.78
CA ASP A 58 -17.10 -18.56 -1.45
C ASP A 58 -16.69 -17.63 -2.59
N VAL A 59 -15.55 -17.87 -3.23
CA VAL A 59 -15.10 -17.13 -4.43
C VAL A 59 -16.12 -17.33 -5.55
N ASP A 60 -16.55 -18.57 -5.83
CA ASP A 60 -17.54 -18.87 -6.85
C ASP A 60 -18.86 -18.12 -6.59
N LYS A 61 -19.31 -18.08 -5.32
CA LYS A 61 -20.51 -17.34 -4.88
C LYS A 61 -20.32 -15.82 -5.06
N ALA A 62 -19.17 -15.27 -4.67
CA ALA A 62 -18.89 -13.84 -4.80
C ALA A 62 -18.80 -13.40 -6.28
N VAL A 63 -18.17 -14.22 -7.13
CA VAL A 63 -18.09 -13.95 -8.57
C VAL A 63 -19.47 -14.03 -9.22
N ALA A 64 -20.29 -15.01 -8.84
CA ALA A 64 -21.67 -15.13 -9.34
C ALA A 64 -22.51 -13.91 -8.95
N ALA A 65 -22.40 -13.44 -7.69
CA ALA A 65 -23.10 -12.23 -7.22
C ALA A 65 -22.64 -10.98 -7.98
N ALA A 66 -21.31 -10.79 -8.12
CA ALA A 66 -20.72 -9.67 -8.85
C ALA A 66 -21.13 -9.67 -10.33
N ARG A 67 -21.10 -10.82 -10.99
CA ARG A 67 -21.50 -10.98 -12.40
C ARG A 67 -22.97 -10.67 -12.59
N LYS A 68 -23.84 -11.20 -11.73
CA LYS A 68 -25.28 -10.90 -11.75
C LYS A 68 -25.55 -9.40 -11.59
N ALA A 69 -24.87 -8.75 -10.65
CA ALA A 69 -25.00 -7.31 -10.43
C ALA A 69 -24.55 -6.52 -11.67
N PHE A 70 -23.42 -6.87 -12.26
CA PHE A 70 -22.89 -6.24 -13.46
C PHE A 70 -23.85 -6.36 -14.65
N GLU A 71 -24.33 -7.57 -14.95
CA GLU A 71 -25.22 -7.86 -16.07
C GLU A 71 -26.61 -7.24 -15.91
N SER A 72 -27.08 -7.09 -14.67
CA SER A 72 -28.36 -6.42 -14.40
C SER A 72 -28.39 -4.97 -14.89
N GLY A 73 -27.23 -4.31 -14.91
CA GLY A 73 -27.10 -2.90 -15.27
C GLY A 73 -27.44 -1.93 -14.13
N ALA A 74 -27.77 -2.44 -12.94
CA ALA A 74 -28.10 -1.57 -11.82
C ALA A 74 -26.97 -0.59 -11.43
N TRP A 75 -25.74 -0.95 -11.77
CA TRP A 75 -24.55 -0.11 -11.58
C TRP A 75 -23.83 0.18 -12.89
N SER A 76 -23.58 -0.84 -13.70
CA SER A 76 -22.80 -0.74 -14.95
C SER A 76 -23.46 0.17 -16.00
N ARG A 77 -24.79 0.23 -16.02
CA ARG A 77 -25.56 1.10 -16.93
C ARG A 77 -26.21 2.29 -16.21
N MET A 78 -25.96 2.47 -14.90
CA MET A 78 -26.41 3.65 -14.17
C MET A 78 -25.76 4.90 -14.76
N HIS A 79 -26.53 5.99 -14.83
CA HIS A 79 -25.96 7.26 -15.30
C HIS A 79 -24.78 7.68 -14.41
N PRO A 80 -23.63 8.07 -14.97
CA PRO A 80 -22.42 8.36 -14.20
C PRO A 80 -22.62 9.36 -13.05
N SER A 81 -23.46 10.40 -13.26
CA SER A 81 -23.77 11.38 -12.21
C SER A 81 -24.57 10.79 -11.03
N GLU A 82 -25.38 9.75 -11.26
CA GLU A 82 -26.09 9.07 -10.17
C GLU A 82 -25.13 8.14 -9.41
N ARG A 83 -24.25 7.44 -10.12
CA ARG A 83 -23.17 6.65 -9.53
C ARG A 83 -22.30 7.50 -8.63
N LYS A 84 -21.88 8.69 -9.14
CA LYS A 84 -21.12 9.68 -8.36
C LYS A 84 -21.81 10.06 -7.04
N LYS A 85 -23.12 10.34 -7.05
CA LYS A 85 -23.85 10.69 -5.83
C LYS A 85 -23.83 9.58 -4.77
N ILE A 86 -23.89 8.32 -5.21
CA ILE A 86 -23.80 7.17 -4.31
C ILE A 86 -22.39 7.06 -3.73
N LEU A 87 -21.37 7.19 -4.58
CA LEU A 87 -19.96 7.18 -4.14
C LEU A 87 -19.67 8.30 -3.14
N MET A 88 -20.16 9.53 -3.38
CA MET A 88 -19.99 10.64 -2.44
C MET A 88 -20.67 10.37 -1.09
N ARG A 89 -21.81 9.67 -1.06
CA ARG A 89 -22.41 9.24 0.22
C ARG A 89 -21.54 8.18 0.93
N PHE A 90 -20.98 7.24 0.18
CA PHE A 90 -20.06 6.24 0.73
C PHE A 90 -18.82 6.90 1.34
N ILE A 91 -18.22 7.85 0.64
CA ILE A 91 -17.06 8.63 1.11
C ILE A 91 -17.41 9.42 2.38
N GLY A 92 -18.57 10.08 2.39
CA GLY A 92 -19.03 10.83 3.59
C GLY A 92 -19.24 9.93 4.83
N LEU A 93 -19.56 8.65 4.65
CA LEU A 93 -19.60 7.68 5.76
C LEU A 93 -18.20 7.31 6.25
N ILE A 94 -17.23 7.15 5.35
CA ILE A 94 -15.81 6.93 5.70
C ILE A 94 -15.29 8.14 6.49
N GLU A 95 -15.54 9.35 5.99
CA GLU A 95 -15.12 10.58 6.64
C GLU A 95 -15.75 10.74 8.04
N LYS A 96 -17.04 10.46 8.17
CA LYS A 96 -17.76 10.48 9.45
C LYS A 96 -17.18 9.53 10.49
N HIS A 97 -16.70 8.36 10.07
CA HIS A 97 -16.22 7.30 10.94
C HIS A 97 -14.68 7.15 10.91
N GLN A 98 -13.94 8.18 10.46
CA GLN A 98 -12.49 8.09 10.24
C GLN A 98 -11.70 7.75 11.51
N VAL A 99 -12.12 8.21 12.70
CA VAL A 99 -11.43 7.88 13.97
C VAL A 99 -11.59 6.39 14.29
N GLU A 100 -12.79 5.83 14.13
CA GLU A 100 -13.04 4.40 14.35
C GLU A 100 -12.25 3.53 13.37
N LEU A 101 -12.22 3.93 12.09
CA LEU A 101 -11.45 3.24 11.05
C LEU A 101 -9.95 3.29 11.32
N ALA A 102 -9.42 4.45 11.76
CA ALA A 102 -8.00 4.59 12.09
C ALA A 102 -7.60 3.70 13.27
N VAL A 103 -8.41 3.66 14.32
CA VAL A 103 -8.16 2.77 15.47
C VAL A 103 -8.22 1.31 15.04
N LEU A 104 -9.22 0.93 14.23
CA LEU A 104 -9.36 -0.44 13.73
C LEU A 104 -8.17 -0.86 12.87
N GLU A 105 -7.71 0.01 11.97
CA GLU A 105 -6.54 -0.23 11.13
C GLU A 105 -5.25 -0.30 11.96
N SER A 106 -5.09 0.57 12.95
CA SER A 106 -3.95 0.56 13.88
C SER A 106 -3.88 -0.76 14.67
N LEU A 107 -5.01 -1.25 15.18
CA LEU A 107 -5.08 -2.52 15.91
C LEU A 107 -4.71 -3.73 15.05
N ASP A 108 -5.15 -3.75 13.79
CA ASP A 108 -5.01 -4.89 12.88
C ASP A 108 -3.61 -4.92 12.23
N SER A 109 -3.01 -3.74 11.97
CA SER A 109 -1.73 -3.61 11.26
C SER A 109 -0.53 -3.33 12.17
N GLY A 110 -0.73 -2.79 13.37
CA GLY A 110 0.33 -2.29 14.23
C GLY A 110 0.86 -0.91 13.87
N LYS A 111 0.28 -0.26 12.88
CA LYS A 111 0.61 1.10 12.43
C LYS A 111 0.20 2.13 13.49
N PRO A 112 0.99 3.20 13.76
CA PRO A 112 0.58 4.26 14.65
C PRO A 112 -0.76 4.90 14.22
N VAL A 113 -1.68 5.06 15.15
CA VAL A 113 -3.01 5.64 14.90
C VAL A 113 -2.93 7.04 14.32
N ARG A 114 -1.88 7.80 14.65
CA ARG A 114 -1.61 9.11 14.07
C ARG A 114 -1.42 9.05 12.56
N GLU A 115 -0.70 8.03 12.06
CA GLU A 115 -0.45 7.85 10.62
C GLU A 115 -1.73 7.43 9.90
N CYS A 116 -2.51 6.54 10.50
CA CYS A 116 -3.83 6.17 9.97
C CYS A 116 -4.76 7.39 9.83
N LEU A 117 -4.71 8.34 10.81
CA LEU A 117 -5.57 9.54 10.81
C LEU A 117 -5.05 10.69 9.96
N LEU A 118 -3.73 10.90 9.90
CA LEU A 118 -3.14 12.08 9.26
C LEU A 118 -2.70 11.80 7.82
N THR A 119 -2.55 10.53 7.45
CA THR A 119 -2.08 10.13 6.12
C THR A 119 -3.06 9.15 5.45
N ASP A 120 -3.22 7.93 5.98
CA ASP A 120 -3.91 6.85 5.27
C ASP A 120 -5.38 7.17 4.96
N LEU A 121 -6.12 7.68 5.94
CA LEU A 121 -7.54 8.02 5.74
C LEU A 121 -7.75 9.25 4.87
N PRO A 122 -7.03 10.38 5.06
CA PRO A 122 -7.10 11.50 4.13
C PRO A 122 -6.81 11.09 2.68
N GLU A 123 -5.75 10.34 2.43
CA GLU A 123 -5.43 9.86 1.08
C GLU A 123 -6.47 8.88 0.53
N THR A 124 -7.03 8.01 1.38
CA THR A 124 -8.13 7.11 0.99
C THR A 124 -9.35 7.92 0.54
N ILE A 125 -9.75 8.92 1.33
CA ILE A 125 -10.90 9.79 1.04
C ILE A 125 -10.65 10.58 -0.24
N GLU A 126 -9.51 11.26 -0.33
CA GLU A 126 -9.14 12.07 -1.50
C GLU A 126 -9.09 11.25 -2.80
N CYS A 127 -8.52 10.04 -2.73
CA CYS A 127 -8.47 9.14 -3.89
C CYS A 127 -9.86 8.68 -4.33
N LEU A 128 -10.73 8.31 -3.39
CA LEU A 128 -12.11 7.94 -3.69
C LEU A 128 -12.90 9.11 -4.27
N GLU A 129 -12.72 10.33 -3.72
CA GLU A 129 -13.34 11.56 -4.20
C GLU A 129 -12.88 11.89 -5.62
N TRP A 130 -11.56 11.86 -5.87
CA TRP A 130 -11.00 12.09 -7.20
C TRP A 130 -11.68 11.23 -8.26
N HIS A 131 -11.75 9.90 -8.01
CA HIS A 131 -12.37 8.99 -8.96
C HIS A 131 -13.89 9.18 -9.06
N ALA A 132 -14.59 9.44 -7.95
CA ALA A 132 -16.02 9.73 -7.97
C ALA A 132 -16.32 11.01 -8.77
N GLU A 133 -15.51 12.04 -8.64
CA GLU A 133 -15.62 13.29 -9.40
C GLU A 133 -15.32 13.10 -10.89
N CYS A 134 -14.40 12.19 -11.24
CA CYS A 134 -14.07 11.88 -12.62
C CYS A 134 -15.14 11.04 -13.32
N ALA A 135 -16.03 10.35 -12.62
CA ALA A 135 -16.99 9.41 -13.16
C ALA A 135 -17.87 10.00 -14.29
N ASP A 136 -18.28 11.25 -14.17
CA ASP A 136 -19.10 11.97 -15.15
C ASP A 136 -18.29 12.86 -16.13
N LYS A 137 -16.95 12.72 -16.14
CA LYS A 137 -16.03 13.53 -16.96
C LYS A 137 -15.20 12.69 -17.93
N GLN A 138 -15.48 11.41 -18.06
CA GLN A 138 -14.79 10.49 -18.96
C GLN A 138 -15.44 10.53 -20.35
N TYR A 139 -14.79 11.20 -21.30
CA TYR A 139 -15.27 11.32 -22.67
C TYR A 139 -14.77 10.19 -23.56
N GLY A 140 -15.60 9.78 -24.52
CA GLY A 140 -15.18 9.00 -25.67
C GLY A 140 -14.49 9.86 -26.73
N GLY A 141 -14.38 9.34 -27.96
CA GLY A 141 -13.75 10.05 -29.06
C GLY A 141 -14.42 9.74 -30.38
N ILE A 142 -14.14 10.57 -31.38
CA ILE A 142 -14.51 10.36 -32.78
C ILE A 142 -13.20 10.12 -33.55
N SER A 143 -13.13 9.00 -34.29
CA SER A 143 -11.95 8.71 -35.12
C SER A 143 -11.93 9.58 -36.39
N PRO A 144 -10.76 9.93 -36.93
CA PRO A 144 -10.63 10.65 -38.19
C PRO A 144 -10.99 9.69 -39.35
N SER A 145 -12.27 9.49 -39.57
CA SER A 145 -12.80 8.68 -40.68
C SER A 145 -13.10 9.58 -41.87
N GLY A 146 -12.89 9.07 -43.12
CA GLY A 146 -13.27 9.78 -44.31
C GLY A 146 -14.79 9.86 -44.49
N ASP A 147 -15.22 10.62 -45.49
CA ASP A 147 -16.64 10.80 -45.85
C ASP A 147 -17.37 9.45 -46.01
N GLY A 148 -18.56 9.37 -45.46
CA GLY A 148 -19.40 8.18 -45.48
C GLY A 148 -19.12 7.15 -44.36
N ARG A 149 -18.21 7.43 -43.40
CA ARG A 149 -17.95 6.60 -42.24
C ARG A 149 -17.91 7.43 -40.97
N LEU A 150 -18.41 6.87 -39.85
CA LEU A 150 -18.31 7.43 -38.51
C LEU A 150 -17.74 6.37 -37.57
N GLY A 151 -16.54 6.62 -37.06
CA GLY A 151 -15.92 5.77 -36.03
C GLY A 151 -16.05 6.42 -34.63
N LEU A 152 -16.66 5.72 -33.70
CA LEU A 152 -16.80 6.15 -32.30
C LEU A 152 -15.88 5.34 -31.40
N ILE A 153 -15.23 6.01 -30.46
CA ILE A 153 -14.48 5.39 -29.35
C ILE A 153 -15.34 5.51 -28.11
N VAL A 154 -15.87 4.38 -27.66
CA VAL A 154 -16.76 4.31 -26.50
C VAL A 154 -16.00 3.70 -25.32
N ARG A 155 -16.20 4.27 -24.12
CA ARG A 155 -15.70 3.70 -22.86
C ARG A 155 -16.80 2.86 -22.24
N GLU A 156 -16.43 1.64 -21.83
CA GLU A 156 -17.35 0.69 -21.18
C GLU A 156 -16.67 0.10 -19.93
N PRO A 157 -17.44 -0.22 -18.86
CA PRO A 157 -16.89 -0.94 -17.72
C PRO A 157 -16.31 -2.29 -18.13
N ALA A 158 -15.22 -2.69 -17.48
CA ALA A 158 -14.50 -3.92 -17.83
C ALA A 158 -15.25 -5.20 -17.40
N GLY A 159 -16.07 -5.13 -16.37
CA GLY A 159 -16.81 -6.28 -15.86
C GLY A 159 -16.67 -6.52 -14.36
N VAL A 160 -16.29 -7.73 -13.98
CA VAL A 160 -15.97 -8.11 -12.60
C VAL A 160 -14.50 -7.91 -12.33
N VAL A 161 -14.18 -7.05 -11.37
CA VAL A 161 -12.82 -6.70 -10.95
C VAL A 161 -12.51 -7.34 -9.59
N ALA A 162 -11.51 -8.19 -9.52
CA ALA A 162 -10.96 -8.68 -8.27
C ALA A 162 -9.82 -7.76 -7.80
N CYS A 163 -10.00 -7.11 -6.65
CA CYS A 163 -9.02 -6.26 -6.01
C CYS A 163 -8.36 -7.03 -4.85
N VAL A 164 -7.09 -7.38 -5.00
CA VAL A 164 -6.33 -8.12 -3.99
C VAL A 164 -5.35 -7.17 -3.33
N LEU A 165 -5.56 -6.93 -2.03
CA LEU A 165 -4.89 -5.90 -1.26
C LEU A 165 -3.67 -6.43 -0.50
N PRO A 166 -2.65 -5.60 -0.29
CA PRO A 166 -1.57 -5.83 0.64
C PRO A 166 -2.02 -5.51 2.07
N TRP A 167 -1.15 -5.75 3.02
CA TRP A 167 -1.39 -5.54 4.44
C TRP A 167 -0.83 -4.22 5.00
N ASN A 168 0.05 -3.55 4.27
CA ASN A 168 0.79 -2.39 4.78
C ASN A 168 0.03 -1.05 4.72
N PHE A 169 -0.92 -0.91 3.80
CA PHE A 169 -1.81 0.23 3.66
C PHE A 169 -3.24 -0.23 3.34
N PRO A 170 -3.94 -0.87 4.28
CA PRO A 170 -5.22 -1.51 4.01
C PRO A 170 -6.25 -0.56 3.38
N LEU A 171 -6.58 0.55 4.04
CA LEU A 171 -7.59 1.50 3.56
C LEU A 171 -7.11 2.32 2.36
N MET A 172 -5.86 2.76 2.34
CA MET A 172 -5.31 3.52 1.20
C MET A 172 -5.38 2.68 -0.08
N MET A 173 -5.01 1.40 -0.01
CA MET A 173 -5.08 0.50 -1.16
C MET A 173 -6.52 0.15 -1.55
N VAL A 174 -7.49 0.24 -0.65
CA VAL A 174 -8.91 0.23 -1.02
C VAL A 174 -9.21 1.43 -1.90
N GLY A 175 -8.83 2.64 -1.50
CA GLY A 175 -9.02 3.86 -2.30
C GLY A 175 -8.49 3.70 -3.72
N TRP A 176 -7.24 3.28 -3.85
CA TRP A 176 -6.53 3.13 -5.13
C TRP A 176 -7.17 2.11 -6.09
N LYS A 177 -7.81 1.06 -5.56
CA LYS A 177 -8.39 -0.01 -6.40
C LYS A 177 -9.90 0.12 -6.53
N LEU A 178 -10.59 0.39 -5.43
CA LEU A 178 -12.05 0.48 -5.41
C LEU A 178 -12.55 1.76 -6.09
N GLY A 179 -11.85 2.88 -5.88
CA GLY A 179 -12.20 4.18 -6.45
C GLY A 179 -12.41 4.11 -7.96
N PRO A 180 -11.37 3.82 -8.75
CA PRO A 180 -11.51 3.72 -10.21
C PRO A 180 -12.46 2.61 -10.64
N ALA A 181 -12.44 1.44 -9.96
CA ALA A 181 -13.28 0.32 -10.37
C ALA A 181 -14.78 0.64 -10.24
N LEU A 182 -15.21 1.20 -9.11
CA LEU A 182 -16.62 1.56 -8.90
C LEU A 182 -17.03 2.78 -9.72
N ALA A 183 -16.18 3.80 -9.82
CA ALA A 183 -16.47 5.01 -10.60
C ALA A 183 -16.77 4.69 -12.06
N GLU A 184 -16.07 3.72 -12.64
CA GLU A 184 -16.24 3.28 -14.03
C GLU A 184 -17.37 2.25 -14.23
N GLY A 185 -18.11 1.89 -13.16
CA GLY A 185 -19.30 1.03 -13.29
C GLY A 185 -19.04 -0.47 -13.21
N ASN A 186 -17.86 -0.89 -12.73
CA ASN A 186 -17.55 -2.30 -12.54
C ASN A 186 -18.20 -2.86 -11.26
N SER A 187 -18.37 -4.18 -11.19
CA SER A 187 -18.62 -4.89 -9.95
C SER A 187 -17.30 -5.38 -9.37
N VAL A 188 -17.13 -5.28 -8.04
CA VAL A 188 -15.86 -5.49 -7.36
C VAL A 188 -15.94 -6.63 -6.34
N ILE A 189 -14.90 -7.46 -6.33
CA ILE A 189 -14.63 -8.42 -5.27
C ILE A 189 -13.31 -7.99 -4.62
N LEU A 190 -13.39 -7.50 -3.39
CA LEU A 190 -12.25 -7.03 -2.63
C LEU A 190 -11.75 -8.15 -1.71
N LYS A 191 -10.48 -8.50 -1.83
CA LYS A 191 -9.80 -9.44 -0.96
C LYS A 191 -8.74 -8.72 -0.15
N PRO A 192 -8.99 -8.37 1.13
CA PRO A 192 -7.98 -7.83 2.02
C PRO A 192 -6.88 -8.87 2.31
N ALA A 193 -5.75 -8.41 2.80
CA ALA A 193 -4.76 -9.32 3.36
C ALA A 193 -5.32 -10.05 4.58
N SER A 194 -4.85 -11.27 4.83
CA SER A 194 -5.39 -12.10 5.92
C SER A 194 -5.12 -11.52 7.31
N VAL A 195 -4.08 -10.69 7.44
CA VAL A 195 -3.65 -10.10 8.72
C VAL A 195 -4.21 -8.70 8.95
N THR A 196 -4.86 -8.07 7.96
CA THR A 196 -5.40 -6.71 8.05
C THR A 196 -6.72 -6.62 7.27
N SER A 197 -7.76 -7.22 7.80
CA SER A 197 -9.05 -7.34 7.09
C SER A 197 -10.19 -6.52 7.71
N LEU A 198 -10.06 -6.10 8.96
CA LEU A 198 -11.18 -5.55 9.73
C LEU A 198 -11.68 -4.21 9.19
N SER A 199 -10.77 -3.29 8.87
CA SER A 199 -11.13 -1.97 8.30
C SER A 199 -11.84 -2.13 6.95
N THR A 200 -11.37 -3.07 6.11
CA THR A 200 -12.01 -3.37 4.82
C THR A 200 -13.42 -3.97 4.98
N LEU A 201 -13.61 -4.87 5.94
CA LEU A 201 -14.95 -5.41 6.25
C LEU A 201 -15.88 -4.32 6.75
N LYS A 202 -15.40 -3.37 7.54
CA LYS A 202 -16.20 -2.23 8.01
C LYS A 202 -16.67 -1.35 6.84
N LEU A 203 -15.88 -1.17 5.80
CA LEU A 203 -16.30 -0.44 4.61
C LEU A 203 -17.49 -1.09 3.89
N ALA A 204 -17.70 -2.42 4.02
CA ALA A 204 -18.85 -3.09 3.43
C ALA A 204 -20.18 -2.66 4.06
N GLU A 205 -20.20 -2.38 5.37
CA GLU A 205 -21.38 -1.77 6.03
C GLU A 205 -21.70 -0.41 5.41
N PHE A 206 -20.68 0.43 5.23
CA PHE A 206 -20.86 1.78 4.67
C PHE A 206 -21.28 1.74 3.20
N ALA A 207 -20.78 0.78 2.42
CA ALA A 207 -21.20 0.60 1.04
C ALA A 207 -22.69 0.27 0.92
N ALA A 208 -23.19 -0.61 1.79
CA ALA A 208 -24.62 -0.95 1.86
C ALA A 208 -25.47 0.25 2.31
N GLU A 209 -25.04 0.97 3.35
CA GLU A 209 -25.73 2.18 3.86
C GLU A 209 -25.77 3.30 2.81
N ALA A 210 -24.69 3.49 2.04
CA ALA A 210 -24.61 4.48 0.97
C ALA A 210 -25.56 4.17 -0.21
N GLY A 211 -26.03 2.93 -0.32
CA GLY A 211 -26.91 2.48 -1.40
C GLY A 211 -26.15 1.95 -2.63
N ILE A 212 -24.94 1.45 -2.48
CA ILE A 212 -24.27 0.67 -3.52
C ILE A 212 -25.10 -0.63 -3.72
N PRO A 213 -25.56 -0.95 -4.95
CA PRO A 213 -26.45 -2.09 -5.17
C PRO A 213 -25.81 -3.43 -4.75
N GLU A 214 -26.68 -4.36 -4.31
CA GLU A 214 -26.27 -5.70 -3.90
C GLU A 214 -25.45 -6.40 -4.99
N GLY A 215 -24.31 -6.99 -4.58
CA GLY A 215 -23.37 -7.68 -5.45
C GLY A 215 -22.39 -6.78 -6.23
N VAL A 216 -22.60 -5.46 -6.26
CA VAL A 216 -21.65 -4.54 -6.89
C VAL A 216 -20.34 -4.45 -6.09
N PHE A 217 -20.44 -4.48 -4.77
CA PHE A 217 -19.31 -4.54 -3.86
C PHE A 217 -19.38 -5.80 -3.00
N ASN A 218 -18.32 -6.58 -2.99
CA ASN A 218 -18.19 -7.81 -2.21
C ASN A 218 -16.84 -7.83 -1.51
N VAL A 219 -16.77 -8.34 -0.29
CA VAL A 219 -15.52 -8.50 0.47
C VAL A 219 -15.41 -9.96 0.91
N ILE A 220 -14.32 -10.61 0.51
CA ILE A 220 -14.03 -12.00 0.89
C ILE A 220 -12.68 -12.08 1.58
N THR A 221 -12.69 -12.59 2.79
CA THR A 221 -11.50 -12.84 3.61
C THR A 221 -10.96 -14.25 3.37
N GLY A 222 -9.75 -14.53 3.78
CA GLY A 222 -9.13 -15.85 3.65
C GLY A 222 -7.70 -15.84 3.13
N PRO A 223 -7.01 -16.99 3.14
CA PRO A 223 -5.62 -17.09 2.72
C PRO A 223 -5.41 -16.72 1.25
N GLY A 224 -4.30 -16.04 0.94
CA GLY A 224 -3.93 -15.70 -0.44
C GLY A 224 -3.69 -16.92 -1.31
N SER A 225 -3.20 -18.02 -0.73
CA SER A 225 -2.93 -19.29 -1.41
C SER A 225 -4.19 -20.04 -1.84
N SER A 226 -5.35 -19.74 -1.27
CA SER A 226 -6.63 -20.36 -1.65
C SER A 226 -7.55 -19.33 -2.34
N VAL A 227 -7.94 -18.26 -1.65
CA VAL A 227 -8.88 -17.25 -2.18
C VAL A 227 -8.23 -16.43 -3.30
N GLY A 228 -6.95 -16.01 -3.13
CA GLY A 228 -6.23 -15.26 -4.16
C GLY A 228 -6.01 -16.07 -5.43
N GLU A 229 -5.61 -17.33 -5.30
CA GLU A 229 -5.47 -18.25 -6.43
C GLU A 229 -6.81 -18.51 -7.12
N ALA A 230 -7.86 -18.78 -6.33
CA ALA A 230 -9.19 -19.02 -6.90
C ALA A 230 -9.70 -17.81 -7.71
N LEU A 231 -9.53 -16.57 -7.21
CA LEU A 231 -9.84 -15.35 -7.97
C LEU A 231 -9.02 -15.23 -9.25
N GLY A 232 -7.71 -15.50 -9.16
CA GLY A 232 -6.79 -15.46 -10.29
C GLY A 232 -7.17 -16.43 -11.41
N LEU A 233 -7.60 -17.63 -11.05
CA LEU A 233 -7.99 -18.69 -11.98
C LEU A 233 -9.46 -18.62 -12.43
N HIS A 234 -10.33 -17.85 -11.74
CA HIS A 234 -11.77 -17.87 -12.00
C HIS A 234 -12.14 -17.25 -13.37
N PRO A 235 -12.79 -17.98 -14.29
CA PRO A 235 -13.09 -17.47 -15.63
C PRO A 235 -14.12 -16.32 -15.64
N GLY A 236 -14.89 -16.14 -14.57
CA GLY A 236 -15.87 -15.06 -14.42
C GLY A 236 -15.27 -13.75 -13.89
N VAL A 237 -13.96 -13.68 -13.63
CA VAL A 237 -13.23 -12.45 -13.30
C VAL A 237 -12.60 -11.88 -14.56
N ASP A 238 -12.84 -10.60 -14.87
CA ASP A 238 -12.35 -9.94 -16.09
C ASP A 238 -11.03 -9.20 -15.87
N VAL A 239 -10.82 -8.67 -14.64
CA VAL A 239 -9.61 -7.94 -14.27
C VAL A 239 -9.19 -8.36 -12.86
N VAL A 240 -7.89 -8.54 -12.63
CA VAL A 240 -7.30 -8.60 -11.29
C VAL A 240 -6.41 -7.38 -11.09
N SER A 241 -6.67 -6.61 -10.05
CA SER A 241 -5.77 -5.57 -9.56
C SER A 241 -5.12 -6.06 -8.27
N PHE A 242 -3.83 -6.33 -8.35
CA PHE A 242 -3.03 -6.89 -7.26
C PHE A 242 -1.95 -5.90 -6.80
N THR A 243 -1.78 -5.78 -5.48
CA THR A 243 -0.61 -5.15 -4.86
C THR A 243 0.01 -6.12 -3.85
N GLY A 244 1.33 -6.31 -3.93
CA GLY A 244 2.06 -7.20 -3.05
C GLY A 244 3.43 -7.60 -3.59
N SER A 245 3.94 -8.79 -3.20
CA SER A 245 5.27 -9.22 -3.62
C SER A 245 5.35 -9.54 -5.11
N THR A 246 6.53 -9.31 -5.70
CA THR A 246 6.82 -9.63 -7.11
C THR A 246 6.60 -11.12 -7.41
N GLU A 247 6.90 -12.01 -6.47
CA GLU A 247 6.67 -13.45 -6.64
C GLU A 247 5.18 -13.77 -6.82
N VAL A 248 4.32 -13.21 -5.97
CA VAL A 248 2.86 -13.41 -6.06
C VAL A 248 2.30 -12.73 -7.31
N GLY A 249 2.83 -11.56 -7.69
CA GLY A 249 2.45 -10.90 -8.96
C GLY A 249 2.69 -11.78 -10.17
N ARG A 250 3.83 -12.47 -10.23
CA ARG A 250 4.12 -13.47 -11.29
C ARG A 250 3.08 -14.59 -11.32
N ARG A 251 2.65 -15.09 -10.15
CA ARG A 251 1.59 -16.11 -10.09
C ARG A 251 0.26 -15.63 -10.68
N PHE A 252 -0.11 -14.37 -10.46
CA PHE A 252 -1.32 -13.81 -11.09
C PHE A 252 -1.22 -13.77 -12.63
N LEU A 253 -0.05 -13.47 -13.19
CA LEU A 253 0.16 -13.59 -14.65
C LEU A 253 0.01 -15.05 -15.12
N GLU A 254 0.56 -16.02 -14.38
CA GLU A 254 0.39 -17.46 -14.67
C GLU A 254 -1.08 -17.89 -14.56
N TYR A 255 -1.81 -17.43 -13.54
CA TYR A 255 -3.23 -17.73 -13.38
C TYR A 255 -4.06 -17.16 -14.55
N ALA A 256 -3.76 -15.94 -15.01
CA ALA A 256 -4.41 -15.37 -16.18
C ALA A 256 -4.12 -16.19 -17.45
N ALA A 257 -2.86 -16.59 -17.65
CA ALA A 257 -2.45 -17.42 -18.80
C ALA A 257 -3.13 -18.81 -18.81
N ARG A 258 -3.41 -19.37 -17.64
CA ARG A 258 -4.02 -20.69 -17.44
C ARG A 258 -5.57 -20.64 -17.41
N SER A 259 -6.17 -19.47 -17.46
CA SER A 259 -7.62 -19.29 -17.39
C SER A 259 -8.18 -18.55 -18.62
N ASN A 260 -8.75 -17.40 -18.45
CA ASN A 260 -9.47 -16.65 -19.50
C ASN A 260 -8.67 -15.49 -20.08
N LEU A 261 -7.37 -15.40 -19.86
CA LEU A 261 -6.50 -14.29 -20.28
C LEU A 261 -6.97 -12.92 -19.76
N LYS A 262 -7.53 -12.88 -18.56
CA LYS A 262 -7.97 -11.66 -17.89
C LYS A 262 -6.85 -10.63 -17.78
N ARG A 263 -7.20 -9.37 -17.70
CA ARG A 263 -6.23 -8.29 -17.46
C ARG A 263 -5.67 -8.37 -16.05
N ILE A 264 -4.35 -8.25 -15.93
CA ILE A 264 -3.65 -8.18 -14.65
C ILE A 264 -3.01 -6.80 -14.53
N VAL A 265 -3.35 -6.09 -13.46
CA VAL A 265 -2.72 -4.82 -13.06
C VAL A 265 -1.91 -5.12 -11.80
N LEU A 266 -0.63 -4.79 -11.83
CA LEU A 266 0.31 -5.14 -10.77
C LEU A 266 0.94 -3.88 -10.19
N GLU A 267 0.95 -3.80 -8.86
CA GLU A 267 1.80 -2.93 -8.07
C GLU A 267 2.63 -3.82 -7.14
N LEU A 268 3.96 -3.76 -7.27
CA LEU A 268 4.85 -4.74 -6.66
C LEU A 268 5.89 -4.06 -5.75
N GLY A 269 6.93 -4.81 -5.39
CA GLY A 269 7.95 -4.33 -4.47
C GLY A 269 8.88 -3.26 -5.03
N GLY A 270 9.70 -2.72 -4.16
CA GLY A 270 10.68 -1.70 -4.47
C GLY A 270 12.01 -1.88 -3.72
N LYS A 271 13.05 -1.22 -4.21
CA LYS A 271 14.33 -1.01 -3.53
C LYS A 271 14.78 0.42 -3.81
N SER A 272 13.94 1.35 -3.42
CA SER A 272 14.02 2.75 -3.81
C SER A 272 15.30 3.41 -3.27
N PRO A 273 16.00 4.23 -4.08
CA PRO A 273 17.14 4.98 -3.64
C PRO A 273 16.75 6.37 -3.13
N PHE A 274 17.42 6.83 -2.09
CA PHE A 274 17.50 8.21 -1.67
C PHE A 274 18.86 8.75 -2.09
N VAL A 275 18.91 9.67 -3.05
CA VAL A 275 20.15 10.18 -3.66
C VAL A 275 20.39 11.61 -3.24
N VAL A 276 21.51 11.86 -2.59
CA VAL A 276 22.00 13.21 -2.25
C VAL A 276 23.16 13.57 -3.16
N LEU A 277 23.06 14.66 -3.91
CA LEU A 277 24.14 15.13 -4.78
C LEU A 277 25.13 16.01 -4.00
N ASP A 278 26.27 16.30 -4.63
CA ASP A 278 27.42 16.90 -3.96
C ASP A 278 27.30 18.41 -3.70
N ASP A 279 26.26 19.04 -4.23
CA ASP A 279 25.91 20.46 -4.06
C ASP A 279 24.97 20.75 -2.88
N VAL A 280 24.46 19.72 -2.20
CA VAL A 280 23.58 19.88 -1.03
C VAL A 280 24.40 20.31 0.19
N ALA A 281 23.94 21.36 0.88
CA ALA A 281 24.62 21.92 2.05
C ALA A 281 23.88 21.65 3.39
N ASP A 282 22.54 21.62 3.41
CA ASP A 282 21.74 21.39 4.63
C ASP A 282 21.47 19.91 4.87
N TYR A 283 22.42 19.23 5.52
CA TYR A 283 22.25 17.80 5.83
C TYR A 283 21.22 17.52 6.91
N ALA A 284 20.90 18.46 7.78
CA ALA A 284 19.90 18.23 8.82
C ALA A 284 18.49 18.12 8.21
N ALA A 285 18.12 19.06 7.32
CA ALA A 285 16.84 19.01 6.62
C ALA A 285 16.72 17.77 5.72
N VAL A 286 17.82 17.41 5.02
CA VAL A 286 17.81 16.23 4.13
C VAL A 286 17.78 14.92 4.93
N ALA A 287 18.44 14.86 6.10
CA ALA A 287 18.41 13.70 6.97
C ALA A 287 16.99 13.43 7.53
N ALA A 288 16.22 14.47 7.86
CA ALA A 288 14.83 14.32 8.28
C ALA A 288 13.98 13.70 7.15
N GLN A 289 14.17 14.14 5.90
CA GLN A 289 13.50 13.52 4.75
C GLN A 289 13.97 12.09 4.49
N ALA A 290 15.25 11.79 4.70
CA ALA A 290 15.79 10.44 4.54
C ALA A 290 15.25 9.48 5.62
N ALA A 291 15.12 9.94 6.88
CA ALA A 291 14.51 9.17 7.95
C ALA A 291 13.03 8.87 7.63
N ALA A 292 12.26 9.87 7.21
CA ALA A 292 10.87 9.68 6.78
C ALA A 292 10.80 8.69 5.61
N ALA A 293 11.60 8.86 4.57
CA ALA A 293 11.61 7.99 3.41
C ALA A 293 11.98 6.53 3.70
N ALA A 294 12.82 6.29 4.73
CA ALA A 294 13.28 4.95 5.07
C ALA A 294 12.41 4.25 6.14
N PHE A 295 11.84 5.02 7.08
CA PHE A 295 11.26 4.44 8.29
C PHE A 295 9.77 4.70 8.48
N TRP A 296 9.17 5.65 7.73
CA TRP A 296 7.74 5.83 7.74
C TRP A 296 7.02 4.50 7.52
N ASN A 297 5.90 4.29 8.21
CA ASN A 297 5.16 3.03 8.23
C ASN A 297 6.05 1.82 8.62
N MET A 298 6.95 1.99 9.60
CA MET A 298 7.91 0.96 10.02
C MET A 298 8.80 0.44 8.87
N GLY A 299 8.99 1.22 7.80
CA GLY A 299 9.65 0.76 6.57
C GLY A 299 8.90 -0.34 5.82
N GLU A 300 7.68 -0.68 6.22
CA GLU A 300 6.75 -1.60 5.57
C GLU A 300 6.03 -0.89 4.41
N ASN A 301 6.84 -0.31 3.52
CA ASN A 301 6.41 0.51 2.41
C ASN A 301 7.16 0.12 1.13
N CYS A 302 6.42 -0.08 0.02
CA CYS A 302 6.98 -0.44 -1.27
C CYS A 302 7.87 0.66 -1.88
N THR A 303 7.63 1.92 -1.54
CA THR A 303 8.45 3.08 -1.94
C THR A 303 9.57 3.41 -0.95
N ALA A 304 9.70 2.69 0.18
CA ALA A 304 10.71 2.97 1.20
C ALA A 304 12.11 3.13 0.60
N ASN A 305 12.75 4.26 0.90
CA ASN A 305 14.10 4.55 0.43
C ASN A 305 15.12 3.81 1.31
N SER A 306 15.21 2.51 1.13
CA SER A 306 16.07 1.62 1.92
C SER A 306 17.54 1.60 1.47
N ARG A 307 17.91 2.45 0.51
CA ARG A 307 19.30 2.70 0.07
C ARG A 307 19.52 4.20 0.03
N ILE A 308 20.36 4.72 0.92
CA ILE A 308 20.72 6.13 0.97
C ILE A 308 22.08 6.28 0.32
N ILE A 309 22.17 7.03 -0.78
CA ILE A 309 23.39 7.23 -1.58
C ILE A 309 23.84 8.66 -1.40
N VAL A 310 25.03 8.85 -0.85
CA VAL A 310 25.57 10.17 -0.48
C VAL A 310 26.98 10.37 -1.05
N PRO A 311 27.42 11.60 -1.30
CA PRO A 311 28.81 11.87 -1.68
C PRO A 311 29.78 11.38 -0.60
N ARG A 312 30.82 10.63 -0.98
CA ARG A 312 31.81 10.07 -0.03
C ARG A 312 32.39 11.11 0.90
N LYS A 313 32.68 12.29 0.39
CA LYS A 313 33.29 13.43 1.16
C LYS A 313 32.32 13.96 2.25
N HIS A 314 31.04 13.68 2.14
CA HIS A 314 29.99 14.18 3.05
C HIS A 314 29.30 13.08 3.86
N LYS A 315 29.67 11.81 3.64
CA LYS A 315 29.01 10.65 4.26
C LYS A 315 28.95 10.75 5.78
N ASP A 316 30.07 11.10 6.42
CA ASP A 316 30.13 11.12 7.88
C ASP A 316 29.24 12.22 8.47
N ALA A 317 29.28 13.43 7.90
CA ALA A 317 28.41 14.53 8.33
C ALA A 317 26.91 14.22 8.10
N PHE A 318 26.57 13.61 6.98
CA PHE A 318 25.20 13.17 6.71
C PHE A 318 24.75 12.07 7.67
N THR A 319 25.62 11.10 7.94
CA THR A 319 25.35 10.00 8.88
C THR A 319 25.11 10.52 10.30
N GLU A 320 25.93 11.47 10.76
CA GLU A 320 25.74 12.13 12.06
C GLU A 320 24.37 12.84 12.12
N ALA A 321 24.01 13.60 11.08
CA ALA A 321 22.71 14.27 10.99
C ALA A 321 21.54 13.27 11.01
N LEU A 322 21.67 12.15 10.27
CA LEU A 322 20.63 11.11 10.24
C LEU A 322 20.46 10.41 11.59
N LEU A 323 21.56 10.11 12.29
CA LEU A 323 21.49 9.51 13.64
C LEU A 323 20.87 10.48 14.64
N ALA A 324 21.21 11.78 14.57
CA ALA A 324 20.59 12.80 15.42
C ALA A 324 19.07 12.95 15.16
N GLU A 325 18.65 12.86 13.90
CA GLU A 325 17.22 12.90 13.55
C GLU A 325 16.44 11.74 14.17
N LEU A 326 17.04 10.55 14.28
CA LEU A 326 16.37 9.39 14.86
C LEU A 326 16.02 9.55 16.35
N GLU A 327 16.62 10.50 17.05
CA GLU A 327 16.24 10.82 18.44
C GLU A 327 14.80 11.37 18.52
N ASN A 328 14.27 11.90 17.43
CA ASN A 328 12.89 12.37 17.31
C ASN A 328 11.89 11.24 17.03
N TRP A 329 12.38 10.03 16.75
CA TRP A 329 11.54 8.90 16.34
C TRP A 329 11.23 8.00 17.54
N ARG A 330 9.98 8.06 18.00
CA ARG A 330 9.49 7.25 19.14
C ARG A 330 8.84 5.97 18.62
N ILE A 331 9.16 4.86 19.28
CA ILE A 331 8.57 3.55 18.99
C ILE A 331 7.82 3.03 20.20
N GLY A 332 6.60 2.55 20.02
CA GLY A 332 5.78 2.06 21.12
C GLY A 332 4.38 1.65 20.71
N ASP A 333 3.45 1.71 21.66
CA ASP A 333 2.05 1.38 21.46
C ASP A 333 1.47 2.18 20.26
N PRO A 334 0.92 1.51 19.23
CA PRO A 334 0.35 2.19 18.09
C PRO A 334 -0.81 3.14 18.40
N LEU A 335 -1.52 2.93 19.50
CA LEU A 335 -2.60 3.82 19.93
C LEU A 335 -2.11 5.07 20.67
N ASP A 336 -0.83 5.13 21.04
CA ASP A 336 -0.25 6.35 21.60
C ASP A 336 0.15 7.30 20.44
N PRO A 337 -0.54 8.46 20.28
CA PRO A 337 -0.31 9.38 19.18
C PRO A 337 1.07 10.07 19.20
N GLU A 338 1.83 9.94 20.27
CA GLU A 338 3.20 10.46 20.37
C GLU A 338 4.22 9.54 19.67
N ASN A 339 3.86 8.28 19.36
CA ASN A 339 4.74 7.34 18.69
C ASN A 339 4.70 7.54 17.16
N ASN A 340 5.90 7.54 16.54
CA ASN A 340 6.07 7.60 15.08
C ASN A 340 6.12 6.20 14.46
N LEU A 341 6.57 5.21 15.26
CA LEU A 341 6.71 3.83 14.85
C LEU A 341 5.90 2.93 15.76
N GLY A 342 5.17 2.02 15.14
CA GLY A 342 4.41 0.97 15.79
C GLY A 342 5.13 -0.37 15.75
N SER A 343 4.35 -1.45 15.77
CA SER A 343 4.85 -2.82 15.65
C SER A 343 4.87 -3.28 14.19
N ILE A 344 5.73 -4.24 13.90
CA ILE A 344 5.74 -4.98 12.63
C ILE A 344 4.46 -5.80 12.53
N VAL A 345 3.84 -5.83 11.37
CA VAL A 345 2.49 -6.38 11.14
C VAL A 345 2.28 -7.84 11.57
N SER A 346 3.31 -8.67 11.53
CA SER A 346 3.18 -10.09 11.84
C SER A 346 4.50 -10.72 12.25
N GLU A 347 4.42 -11.86 12.94
CA GLU A 347 5.59 -12.65 13.32
C GLU A 347 6.38 -13.14 12.10
N GLY A 348 5.69 -13.46 11.00
CA GLY A 348 6.34 -13.86 9.76
C GLY A 348 7.21 -12.75 9.17
N GLN A 349 6.67 -11.52 9.09
CA GLN A 349 7.42 -10.36 8.61
C GLN A 349 8.53 -9.96 9.58
N PHE A 350 8.26 -9.99 10.88
CA PHE A 350 9.28 -9.75 11.91
C PHE A 350 10.50 -10.69 11.74
N ARG A 351 10.27 -11.99 11.60
CA ARG A 351 11.35 -12.97 11.35
C ARG A 351 12.10 -12.70 10.04
N THR A 352 11.39 -12.30 9.01
CA THR A 352 11.99 -11.93 7.72
C THR A 352 12.94 -10.75 7.87
N ILE A 353 12.51 -9.67 8.53
CA ILE A 353 13.34 -8.47 8.76
C ILE A 353 14.58 -8.82 9.59
N MET A 354 14.40 -9.55 10.71
CA MET A 354 15.52 -9.97 11.55
C MET A 354 16.50 -10.87 10.79
N GLY A 355 16.00 -11.75 9.93
CA GLY A 355 16.84 -12.57 9.05
C GLY A 355 17.72 -11.74 8.10
N TYR A 356 17.18 -10.67 7.52
CA TYR A 356 17.96 -9.73 6.70
C TYR A 356 18.99 -8.95 7.53
N ILE A 357 18.63 -8.51 8.74
CA ILE A 357 19.57 -7.82 9.64
C ILE A 357 20.77 -8.73 9.95
N GLU A 358 20.53 -9.98 10.33
CA GLU A 358 21.61 -10.94 10.62
C GLU A 358 22.43 -11.26 9.36
N LYS A 359 21.81 -11.37 8.20
CA LYS A 359 22.51 -11.59 6.94
C LYS A 359 23.39 -10.39 6.58
N GLY A 360 22.91 -9.16 6.75
CA GLY A 360 23.71 -7.96 6.53
C GLY A 360 24.95 -7.90 7.41
N LYS A 361 24.81 -8.25 8.71
CA LYS A 361 25.94 -8.39 9.64
C LYS A 361 26.94 -9.47 9.19
N ALA A 362 26.43 -10.63 8.78
CA ALA A 362 27.26 -11.75 8.32
C ALA A 362 28.01 -11.44 7.02
N GLU A 363 27.45 -10.64 6.14
CA GLU A 363 28.09 -10.14 4.90
C GLU A 363 29.12 -9.02 5.15
N GLY A 364 29.28 -8.55 6.40
CA GLY A 364 30.26 -7.56 6.80
C GLY A 364 29.74 -6.13 6.92
N GLY A 365 28.43 -5.93 6.84
CA GLY A 365 27.79 -4.64 7.08
C GLY A 365 27.89 -4.21 8.55
N HIS A 366 28.16 -2.94 8.77
CA HIS A 366 28.26 -2.33 10.09
C HIS A 366 26.92 -1.73 10.51
N VAL A 367 26.35 -2.18 11.62
CA VAL A 367 25.14 -1.59 12.22
C VAL A 367 25.52 -0.34 13.02
N LEU A 368 25.02 0.81 12.60
CA LEU A 368 25.25 2.09 13.30
C LEU A 368 24.23 2.30 14.44
N THR A 369 22.99 1.87 14.23
CA THR A 369 21.91 1.92 15.21
C THR A 369 20.91 0.81 14.96
N GLY A 370 20.12 0.42 15.97
CA GLY A 370 19.14 -0.66 15.86
C GLY A 370 19.79 -2.04 15.81
N GLY A 371 19.37 -2.87 14.88
CA GLY A 371 19.96 -4.18 14.60
C GLY A 371 19.55 -5.30 15.57
N ALA A 372 18.61 -5.04 16.47
CA ALA A 372 18.03 -6.01 17.40
C ALA A 372 16.59 -5.61 17.74
N PRO A 373 15.71 -6.56 18.08
CA PRO A 373 14.34 -6.24 18.46
C PRO A 373 14.27 -5.50 19.80
N LEU A 374 13.19 -4.73 19.99
CA LEU A 374 12.88 -4.10 21.27
C LEU A 374 11.90 -4.96 22.07
N ALA A 375 12.19 -5.13 23.37
CA ALA A 375 11.32 -5.85 24.29
C ALA A 375 10.23 -4.91 24.84
N ILE A 376 9.18 -4.65 24.05
CA ILE A 376 8.00 -3.88 24.47
C ILE A 376 6.83 -4.85 24.60
N GLY A 377 6.53 -5.28 25.84
CA GLY A 377 5.51 -6.29 26.09
C GLY A 377 5.71 -7.57 25.29
N SER A 378 4.68 -8.07 24.65
CA SER A 378 4.71 -9.22 23.73
C SER A 378 4.69 -8.79 22.26
N GLY A 379 4.89 -7.50 21.96
CA GLY A 379 4.77 -6.93 20.63
C GLY A 379 6.01 -7.13 19.74
N LEU A 380 5.79 -6.96 18.46
CA LEU A 380 6.78 -7.20 17.41
C LEU A 380 7.48 -5.89 17.01
N PHE A 381 8.35 -5.37 17.84
CA PHE A 381 8.98 -4.06 17.63
C PHE A 381 10.43 -4.18 17.15
N ILE A 382 10.74 -3.52 16.04
CA ILE A 382 12.10 -3.40 15.48
C ILE A 382 12.40 -1.90 15.34
N PRO A 383 13.48 -1.39 15.96
CA PRO A 383 13.85 0.01 15.83
C PRO A 383 14.45 0.31 14.45
N PRO A 384 14.50 1.59 14.05
CA PRO A 384 15.26 2.03 12.90
C PRO A 384 16.66 1.43 12.90
N THR A 385 17.01 0.74 11.83
CA THR A 385 18.28 0.04 11.68
C THR A 385 19.03 0.59 10.49
N ILE A 386 20.22 1.12 10.72
CA ILE A 386 21.07 1.71 9.69
C ILE A 386 22.34 0.89 9.56
N PHE A 387 22.63 0.44 8.33
CA PHE A 387 23.88 -0.19 7.97
C PHE A 387 24.82 0.78 7.27
N ASP A 388 26.10 0.73 7.65
CA ASP A 388 27.25 1.34 6.95
C ASP A 388 28.25 0.27 6.53
N GLY A 389 29.27 0.67 5.76
CA GLY A 389 30.29 -0.25 5.27
C GLY A 389 29.76 -1.32 4.29
N VAL A 390 28.62 -1.06 3.70
CA VAL A 390 27.98 -1.99 2.76
C VAL A 390 28.53 -1.84 1.35
N THR A 391 28.48 -2.94 0.60
CA THR A 391 28.80 -2.96 -0.83
C THR A 391 27.53 -3.20 -1.66
N PRO A 392 27.52 -2.79 -2.95
CA PRO A 392 26.35 -2.99 -3.83
C PRO A 392 25.89 -4.45 -3.98
N ASP A 393 26.79 -5.41 -3.74
CA ASP A 393 26.50 -6.85 -3.88
C ASP A 393 25.83 -7.47 -2.66
N MET A 394 25.86 -6.79 -1.52
CA MET A 394 25.25 -7.29 -0.28
C MET A 394 23.73 -7.49 -0.44
N THR A 395 23.22 -8.52 0.17
CA THR A 395 21.79 -8.89 0.10
C THR A 395 20.88 -7.77 0.57
N ILE A 396 21.24 -7.11 1.68
CA ILE A 396 20.45 -5.99 2.24
C ILE A 396 20.41 -4.76 1.33
N VAL A 397 21.34 -4.63 0.38
CA VAL A 397 21.37 -3.55 -0.62
C VAL A 397 20.56 -3.91 -1.88
N ARG A 398 20.44 -5.20 -2.20
CA ARG A 398 19.83 -5.69 -3.44
C ARG A 398 18.38 -6.11 -3.30
N GLU A 399 18.03 -6.72 -2.16
CA GLU A 399 16.71 -7.31 -1.93
C GLU A 399 15.82 -6.39 -1.10
N GLU A 400 14.52 -6.46 -1.34
CA GLU A 400 13.51 -5.75 -0.57
C GLU A 400 13.37 -6.39 0.83
N ILE A 401 13.59 -5.59 1.88
CA ILE A 401 13.49 -6.07 3.28
C ILE A 401 12.08 -5.88 3.81
N PHE A 402 11.42 -4.79 3.40
CA PHE A 402 10.08 -4.39 3.82
C PHE A 402 9.97 -4.25 5.34
N GLY A 403 10.83 -3.40 5.91
CA GLY A 403 10.96 -3.13 7.33
C GLY A 403 11.90 -1.95 7.60
N PRO A 404 12.09 -1.54 8.86
CA PRO A 404 12.81 -0.32 9.23
C PRO A 404 14.33 -0.49 9.11
N VAL A 405 14.81 -0.86 7.93
CA VAL A 405 16.22 -1.13 7.65
C VAL A 405 16.67 -0.39 6.41
N THR A 406 17.71 0.43 6.55
CA THR A 406 18.33 1.14 5.43
C THR A 406 19.85 0.99 5.43
N ALA A 407 20.47 1.23 4.29
CA ALA A 407 21.92 1.15 4.11
C ALA A 407 22.47 2.42 3.46
N ILE A 408 23.61 2.91 3.96
CA ILE A 408 24.30 4.10 3.43
C ILE A 408 25.40 3.67 2.48
N LEU A 409 25.33 4.14 1.23
CA LEU A 409 26.31 3.89 0.17
C LEU A 409 27.01 5.19 -0.21
N PRO A 410 28.34 5.26 -0.14
CA PRO A 410 29.09 6.42 -0.63
C PRO A 410 29.26 6.37 -2.15
N ALA A 411 29.19 7.54 -2.80
CA ALA A 411 29.51 7.73 -4.21
C ALA A 411 30.60 8.79 -4.40
N ASP A 412 31.46 8.62 -5.41
CA ASP A 412 32.58 9.53 -5.70
C ASP A 412 32.20 10.63 -6.72
N SER A 413 31.02 10.49 -7.36
CA SER A 413 30.44 11.49 -8.27
C SER A 413 28.93 11.39 -8.34
N ASP A 414 28.27 12.43 -8.86
CA ASP A 414 26.83 12.43 -9.12
C ASP A 414 26.43 11.34 -10.11
N GLU A 415 27.27 11.08 -11.14
CA GLU A 415 27.04 10.01 -12.13
C GLU A 415 27.11 8.63 -11.49
N GLU A 416 28.06 8.40 -10.58
CA GLU A 416 28.14 7.14 -9.83
C GLU A 416 26.95 6.97 -8.90
N ALA A 417 26.52 8.04 -8.21
CA ALA A 417 25.34 7.99 -7.35
C ALA A 417 24.09 7.54 -8.12
N VAL A 418 23.86 8.09 -9.30
CA VAL A 418 22.76 7.69 -10.19
C VAL A 418 22.96 6.28 -10.74
N GLY A 419 24.20 5.88 -11.03
CA GLY A 419 24.56 4.52 -11.40
C GLY A 419 24.16 3.51 -10.31
N LEU A 420 24.58 3.75 -9.06
CA LEU A 420 24.21 2.95 -7.89
C LEU A 420 22.70 2.94 -7.64
N ALA A 421 22.04 4.09 -7.81
CA ALA A 421 20.58 4.19 -7.69
C ALA A 421 19.87 3.25 -8.65
N ASN A 422 20.32 3.19 -9.90
CA ASN A 422 19.75 2.36 -10.95
C ASN A 422 20.14 0.86 -10.89
N ALA A 423 21.16 0.51 -10.09
CA ALA A 423 21.68 -0.85 -9.94
C ALA A 423 20.78 -1.72 -9.07
N THR A 424 19.53 -1.87 -9.45
CA THR A 424 18.51 -2.71 -8.80
C THR A 424 17.59 -3.32 -9.83
N ALA A 425 16.98 -4.44 -9.47
CA ALA A 425 15.93 -5.07 -10.27
C ALA A 425 14.59 -4.33 -10.21
N TYR A 426 14.44 -3.39 -9.27
CA TYR A 426 13.23 -2.60 -9.03
C TYR A 426 13.32 -1.21 -9.64
N GLY A 427 12.19 -0.51 -9.68
CA GLY A 427 12.09 0.85 -10.19
C GLY A 427 10.75 1.52 -9.85
N LEU A 428 10.32 1.44 -8.57
CA LEU A 428 9.05 2.03 -8.15
C LEU A 428 9.20 3.54 -7.92
N GLN A 429 10.04 3.93 -6.97
CA GLN A 429 10.25 5.33 -6.57
C GLN A 429 11.76 5.63 -6.45
N ALA A 430 12.13 6.90 -6.58
CA ALA A 430 13.43 7.44 -6.25
C ALA A 430 13.31 8.86 -5.70
N THR A 431 14.12 9.19 -4.69
CA THR A 431 14.22 10.55 -4.16
C THR A 431 15.59 11.14 -4.53
N LEU A 432 15.62 12.39 -4.98
CA LEU A 432 16.81 13.10 -5.40
C LEU A 432 16.91 14.44 -4.69
N PHE A 433 18.02 14.73 -4.05
CA PHE A 433 18.31 16.03 -3.44
C PHE A 433 19.46 16.74 -4.16
N THR A 434 19.23 17.99 -4.55
CA THR A 434 20.21 18.89 -5.20
C THR A 434 19.73 20.34 -5.09
N GLU A 435 20.66 21.27 -4.98
CA GLU A 435 20.38 22.71 -5.00
C GLU A 435 20.44 23.30 -6.43
N ASP A 436 20.92 22.54 -7.43
CA ASP A 436 21.04 22.95 -8.83
C ASP A 436 19.86 22.44 -9.67
N VAL A 437 19.06 23.36 -10.20
CA VAL A 437 17.90 23.03 -11.04
C VAL A 437 18.29 22.26 -12.31
N THR A 438 19.49 22.47 -12.87
CA THR A 438 19.96 21.75 -14.05
C THR A 438 20.27 20.29 -13.71
N LYS A 439 20.93 20.05 -12.56
CA LYS A 439 21.14 18.70 -12.03
C LYS A 439 19.80 18.01 -11.70
N ALA A 440 18.86 18.73 -11.10
CA ALA A 440 17.52 18.22 -10.78
C ALA A 440 16.86 17.62 -12.03
N HIS A 441 16.76 18.37 -13.11
CA HIS A 441 16.18 17.90 -14.36
C HIS A 441 17.00 16.81 -15.06
N LYS A 442 18.32 16.91 -15.05
CA LYS A 442 19.23 15.94 -15.67
C LYS A 442 19.11 14.59 -15.00
N TYR A 443 19.23 14.54 -13.67
CA TYR A 443 19.31 13.29 -12.95
C TYR A 443 17.93 12.68 -12.62
N ALA A 444 16.87 13.49 -12.46
CA ALA A 444 15.53 12.95 -12.38
C ALA A 444 15.15 12.13 -13.63
N ARG A 445 15.56 12.59 -14.82
CA ARG A 445 15.35 11.81 -16.07
C ARG A 445 16.26 10.58 -16.19
N ALA A 446 17.40 10.57 -15.51
CA ALA A 446 18.37 9.47 -15.56
C ALA A 446 17.99 8.34 -14.58
N LEU A 447 17.26 8.63 -13.52
CA LEU A 447 16.75 7.65 -12.57
C LEU A 447 15.67 6.77 -13.21
N LYS A 448 15.75 5.46 -13.00
CA LYS A 448 14.85 4.44 -13.58
C LYS A 448 13.77 4.06 -12.57
N ALA A 449 12.90 5.01 -12.26
CA ALA A 449 11.79 4.84 -11.34
C ALA A 449 10.51 5.45 -11.95
N GLY A 450 9.35 4.91 -11.57
CA GLY A 450 8.05 5.40 -12.00
C GLY A 450 7.77 6.80 -11.45
N THR A 451 8.05 7.00 -10.15
CA THR A 451 8.02 8.31 -9.49
C THR A 451 9.42 8.75 -9.11
N VAL A 452 9.79 9.99 -9.43
CA VAL A 452 11.04 10.63 -8.99
C VAL A 452 10.69 11.92 -8.27
N SER A 453 10.89 11.95 -6.96
CA SER A 453 10.70 13.15 -6.14
C SER A 453 12.00 13.94 -6.05
N VAL A 454 11.90 15.26 -6.16
CA VAL A 454 13.08 16.15 -6.08
C VAL A 454 12.94 17.10 -4.90
N ASN A 455 13.93 17.08 -4.01
CA ASN A 455 14.00 17.88 -2.79
C ASN A 455 12.84 17.65 -1.79
N CYS A 456 12.19 16.49 -1.88
CA CYS A 456 11.22 15.98 -0.94
C CYS A 456 11.12 14.47 -1.06
N PHE A 457 10.66 13.79 0.00
CA PHE A 457 10.10 12.45 -0.12
C PHE A 457 8.61 12.58 -0.42
N SER A 458 8.14 11.99 -1.52
CA SER A 458 6.74 11.96 -1.91
C SER A 458 6.48 10.79 -2.86
N GLU A 459 5.26 10.29 -2.85
CA GLU A 459 4.78 9.26 -3.77
C GLU A 459 3.98 9.86 -4.95
N GLY A 460 3.84 11.18 -4.99
CA GLY A 460 2.97 11.90 -5.92
C GLY A 460 1.62 12.22 -5.29
N ASP A 461 0.63 12.44 -6.13
CA ASP A 461 -0.76 12.68 -5.75
C ASP A 461 -1.72 12.05 -6.76
N ASN A 462 -3.04 12.12 -6.50
CA ASN A 462 -4.07 11.51 -7.33
C ASN A 462 -4.16 12.08 -8.77
N THR A 463 -3.45 13.19 -9.08
CA THR A 463 -3.41 13.78 -10.43
C THR A 463 -2.33 13.14 -11.31
N THR A 464 -1.42 12.36 -10.71
CA THR A 464 -0.32 11.69 -11.39
C THR A 464 -0.47 10.17 -11.36
N PRO A 465 -0.15 9.45 -12.45
CA PRO A 465 -0.16 7.99 -12.42
C PRO A 465 0.91 7.45 -11.48
N PHE A 466 0.53 6.53 -10.60
CA PHE A 466 1.46 5.74 -9.81
C PHE A 466 1.76 4.41 -10.51
N GLY A 467 3.01 3.97 -10.45
CA GLY A 467 3.45 2.68 -11.01
C GLY A 467 4.95 2.59 -11.14
N GLY A 468 5.45 1.39 -11.40
CA GLY A 468 6.88 1.09 -11.43
C GLY A 468 7.43 0.77 -12.80
N TYR A 469 8.77 0.80 -12.90
CA TYR A 469 9.56 0.17 -13.95
C TYR A 469 10.07 -1.20 -13.47
N LYS A 470 10.63 -2.00 -14.38
CA LYS A 470 11.31 -3.27 -14.10
C LYS A 470 10.40 -4.28 -13.38
N LEU A 471 10.75 -4.69 -12.15
CA LEU A 471 10.01 -5.69 -11.35
C LEU A 471 9.07 -5.07 -10.30
N SER A 472 8.93 -3.75 -10.33
CA SER A 472 7.99 -3.04 -9.46
C SER A 472 6.59 -2.96 -10.03
#